data_b6ad1317b5c6cd97c4ecc2c2bb4f028c
#
_entry.id   b6ad1317b5c6cd97c4ecc2c2bb4f028c
#
_cell.length_a   1.000
_cell.length_b   1.000
_cell.length_c   1.000
_cell.angle_alpha   90.00
_cell.angle_beta   90.00
_cell.angle_gamma   90.00
#
_symmetry.space_group_name_H-M   'P 1'
#
loop_
_entity.id
_entity.type
_entity.pdbx_description
1 polymer ?
#
loop_
_entity_poly.entity_id
_entity_poly.type
_entity_poly.pdbx_seq_one_letter_code
_entity_poly.pdbx_strand_id
1 'polypeptide(L)'
;MTVTTLTDGGQEPAAIAQVLHDFLAAARTSLDIALYDLNLGPETEALLVDAIEEAGRRGVAVRVAYNLDHRAPIPVPPPPQCAPEDIERLRVPTKAIAGIPDLMHHKYALRDSASVWTGSTNWTDDSWSREENVIAVVDSPELARAFTLDFEQLWASGDVADTGKVEPRPVEVDGVVVRPWFCPGYGDALSHRIAKAIGRAKRRVRICSPVITAAPVLATLAQVLADGKVDVSGAVDQTQIEEVRDQWGPTGVASWKLPLLRQLIDSGRFAGKRSTPWGPGTVHDYMHAKITVADDVVFLGSFNLSHSGEQNAENVLEIHDPELAERLATFVDSVRGRYPPASLEPRG
;
A
#
# COMPACT_ATOMS: atom_id res chain seq x y z
N MET A 1 15.72 10.82 2.06
CA MET A 1 14.63 9.79 1.99
C MET A 1 15.12 8.47 2.57
N THR A 2 14.31 7.82 3.43
CA THR A 2 14.60 6.50 4.01
C THR A 2 13.49 5.53 3.60
N VAL A 3 13.87 4.34 3.12
CA VAL A 3 12.93 3.26 2.79
C VAL A 3 13.29 2.01 3.59
N THR A 4 12.33 1.48 4.34
CA THR A 4 12.46 0.29 5.18
C THR A 4 11.50 -0.79 4.69
N THR A 5 11.98 -2.04 4.62
CA THR A 5 11.16 -3.19 4.26
C THR A 5 10.92 -4.06 5.49
N LEU A 6 9.71 -4.59 5.62
CA LEU A 6 9.31 -5.52 6.68
C LEU A 6 9.10 -6.90 6.10
N THR A 7 9.40 -7.92 6.88
CA THR A 7 9.17 -9.33 6.52
C THR A 7 8.45 -10.06 7.64
N ASP A 8 7.68 -11.06 7.30
CA ASP A 8 7.01 -11.93 8.27
C ASP A 8 8.03 -12.52 9.26
N GLY A 9 7.86 -12.22 10.56
CA GLY A 9 8.75 -12.64 11.64
C GLY A 9 10.13 -11.99 11.63
N GLY A 10 10.35 -10.93 10.83
CA GLY A 10 11.67 -10.27 10.71
C GLY A 10 11.92 -9.16 11.72
N GLN A 11 10.88 -8.66 12.38
CA GLN A 11 10.96 -7.55 13.33
C GLN A 11 9.81 -7.62 14.36
N GLU A 12 10.02 -6.98 15.49
CA GLU A 12 9.01 -6.86 16.55
C GLU A 12 8.10 -5.64 16.28
N PRO A 13 6.78 -5.72 16.55
CA PRO A 13 5.85 -4.60 16.34
C PRO A 13 6.26 -3.34 17.09
N ALA A 14 6.72 -3.47 18.34
CA ALA A 14 7.16 -2.36 19.16
C ALA A 14 8.33 -1.57 18.54
N ALA A 15 9.21 -2.22 17.79
CA ALA A 15 10.29 -1.54 17.09
C ALA A 15 9.76 -0.60 15.98
N ILE A 16 8.74 -1.03 15.24
CA ILE A 16 8.10 -0.21 14.20
C ILE A 16 7.25 0.90 14.84
N ALA A 17 6.51 0.55 15.90
CA ALA A 17 5.76 1.54 16.69
C ALA A 17 6.66 2.65 17.22
N GLN A 18 7.87 2.32 17.70
CA GLN A 18 8.83 3.33 18.20
C GLN A 18 9.32 4.26 17.08
N VAL A 19 9.63 3.73 15.89
CA VAL A 19 10.06 4.57 14.75
C VAL A 19 8.92 5.50 14.32
N LEU A 20 7.68 5.02 14.31
CA LEU A 20 6.52 5.85 13.99
C LEU A 20 6.26 6.87 15.11
N HIS A 21 6.32 6.46 16.39
CA HIS A 21 6.26 7.37 17.53
C HIS A 21 7.25 8.53 17.38
N ASP A 22 8.52 8.23 17.07
CA ASP A 22 9.55 9.28 16.95
C ASP A 22 9.24 10.24 15.78
N PHE A 23 8.70 9.72 14.69
CA PHE A 23 8.22 10.56 13.58
C PHE A 23 7.07 11.49 14.03
N LEU A 24 6.06 10.97 14.72
CA LEU A 24 4.90 11.73 15.18
C LEU A 24 5.26 12.73 16.29
N ALA A 25 6.05 12.29 17.26
CA ALA A 25 6.46 13.11 18.41
C ALA A 25 7.34 14.32 18.02
N ALA A 26 8.03 14.24 16.88
CA ALA A 26 8.83 15.33 16.36
C ALA A 26 8.00 16.47 15.75
N ALA A 27 6.65 16.34 15.64
CA ALA A 27 5.78 17.37 15.11
C ALA A 27 5.82 18.65 15.97
N ARG A 28 5.84 19.82 15.31
CA ARG A 28 5.94 21.14 15.94
C ARG A 28 4.76 22.05 15.63
N THR A 29 4.18 21.94 14.44
CA THR A 29 3.10 22.84 13.98
C THR A 29 1.86 22.09 13.55
N SER A 30 2.00 20.98 12.81
CA SER A 30 0.87 20.22 12.29
C SER A 30 1.19 18.73 12.17
N LEU A 31 0.14 17.91 12.30
CA LEU A 31 0.19 16.47 12.10
C LEU A 31 -1.13 16.01 11.46
N ASP A 32 -1.09 15.70 10.17
CA ASP A 32 -2.24 15.20 9.43
C ASP A 32 -2.04 13.72 9.14
N ILE A 33 -2.99 12.87 9.52
CA ILE A 33 -2.89 11.42 9.46
C ILE A 33 -4.07 10.88 8.68
N ALA A 34 -3.82 10.03 7.68
CA ALA A 34 -4.84 9.30 6.94
C ALA A 34 -4.61 7.79 7.11
N LEU A 35 -5.54 7.11 7.78
CA LEU A 35 -5.43 5.72 8.19
C LEU A 35 -6.57 4.86 7.65
N TYR A 36 -6.19 3.77 6.96
CA TYR A 36 -7.13 2.73 6.60
C TYR A 36 -7.49 1.84 7.81
N ASP A 37 -6.49 1.41 8.57
CA ASP A 37 -6.64 0.42 9.64
C ASP A 37 -5.75 0.77 10.83
N LEU A 38 -6.32 0.73 12.03
CA LEU A 38 -5.66 0.91 13.31
C LEU A 38 -6.11 -0.21 14.25
N ASN A 39 -5.23 -1.16 14.54
CA ASN A 39 -5.49 -2.27 15.45
C ASN A 39 -4.19 -2.67 16.16
N LEU A 40 -3.99 -2.11 17.34
CA LEU A 40 -2.73 -2.18 18.09
C LEU A 40 -2.93 -2.93 19.39
N GLY A 41 -1.93 -3.68 19.79
CA GLY A 41 -1.83 -4.21 21.14
C GLY A 41 -1.57 -3.11 22.17
N PRO A 42 -1.74 -3.39 23.47
CA PRO A 42 -1.65 -2.36 24.52
C PRO A 42 -0.32 -1.59 24.55
N GLU A 43 0.80 -2.23 24.22
CA GLU A 43 2.13 -1.61 24.23
C GLU A 43 2.30 -0.65 23.04
N THR A 44 1.96 -1.10 21.83
CA THR A 44 2.09 -0.32 20.60
C THR A 44 1.05 0.79 20.53
N GLU A 45 -0.18 0.55 21.04
CA GLU A 45 -1.22 1.56 21.18
C GLU A 45 -0.76 2.70 22.11
N ALA A 46 -0.21 2.37 23.28
CA ALA A 46 0.27 3.40 24.23
C ALA A 46 1.32 4.32 23.60
N LEU A 47 2.27 3.77 22.83
CA LEU A 47 3.29 4.57 22.15
C LEU A 47 2.68 5.57 21.16
N LEU A 48 1.72 5.14 20.34
CA LEU A 48 1.16 6.01 19.29
C LEU A 48 0.14 7.01 19.84
N VAL A 49 -0.71 6.58 20.78
CA VAL A 49 -1.67 7.48 21.45
C VAL A 49 -0.92 8.55 22.19
N ASP A 50 0.12 8.20 22.97
CA ASP A 50 0.94 9.18 23.69
C ASP A 50 1.60 10.20 22.75
N ALA A 51 2.14 9.76 21.60
CA ALA A 51 2.76 10.67 20.63
C ALA A 51 1.74 11.67 20.04
N ILE A 52 0.55 11.19 19.69
CA ILE A 52 -0.52 12.01 19.08
C ILE A 52 -1.10 12.97 20.12
N GLU A 53 -1.45 12.49 21.31
CA GLU A 53 -2.00 13.33 22.38
C GLU A 53 -0.98 14.38 22.89
N GLU A 54 0.29 13.98 23.02
CA GLU A 54 1.36 14.89 23.43
C GLU A 54 1.58 15.99 22.39
N ALA A 55 1.54 15.65 21.09
CA ALA A 55 1.57 16.64 20.02
C ALA A 55 0.43 17.66 20.19
N GLY A 56 -0.80 17.19 20.41
CA GLY A 56 -1.97 18.05 20.68
C GLY A 56 -1.80 18.93 21.93
N ARG A 57 -1.27 18.36 23.03
CA ARG A 57 -1.00 19.11 24.27
C ARG A 57 0.06 20.19 24.09
N ARG A 58 1.03 20.01 23.20
CA ARG A 58 2.02 21.03 22.82
C ARG A 58 1.45 22.12 21.90
N GLY A 59 0.19 22.01 21.47
CA GLY A 59 -0.45 22.97 20.56
C GLY A 59 -0.22 22.66 19.07
N VAL A 60 0.25 21.48 18.73
CA VAL A 60 0.32 21.01 17.34
C VAL A 60 -1.10 20.82 16.82
N ALA A 61 -1.39 21.31 15.61
CA ALA A 61 -2.67 21.07 14.94
C ALA A 61 -2.73 19.64 14.43
N VAL A 62 -3.40 18.75 15.16
CA VAL A 62 -3.51 17.31 14.79
C VAL A 62 -4.87 17.05 14.16
N ARG A 63 -4.88 16.29 13.05
CA ARG A 63 -6.11 15.81 12.39
C ARG A 63 -5.94 14.36 11.96
N VAL A 64 -6.97 13.54 12.14
CA VAL A 64 -6.97 12.14 11.72
C VAL A 64 -8.18 11.84 10.83
N ALA A 65 -7.94 11.54 9.56
CA ALA A 65 -8.93 10.95 8.67
C ALA A 65 -8.81 9.44 8.71
N TYR A 66 -9.90 8.72 8.87
CA TYR A 66 -9.88 7.26 8.97
C TYR A 66 -10.98 6.62 8.13
N ASN A 67 -10.70 5.42 7.60
CA ASN A 67 -11.71 4.66 6.88
C ASN A 67 -12.75 4.14 7.85
N LEU A 68 -14.02 4.45 7.60
CA LEU A 68 -15.13 3.94 8.40
C LEU A 68 -15.57 2.59 7.84
N ASP A 69 -15.66 1.60 8.73
CA ASP A 69 -16.20 0.30 8.38
C ASP A 69 -17.65 0.41 7.93
N HIS A 70 -18.03 -0.39 6.94
CA HIS A 70 -19.34 -0.31 6.35
C HIS A 70 -20.16 -1.54 6.69
N ARG A 71 -21.36 -1.29 7.22
CA ARG A 71 -22.29 -2.34 7.67
C ARG A 71 -23.04 -3.06 6.55
N ALA A 72 -22.87 -2.67 5.28
CA ALA A 72 -23.53 -3.34 4.16
C ALA A 72 -22.82 -4.66 3.84
N PRO A 73 -23.56 -5.74 3.55
CA PRO A 73 -22.95 -6.98 3.10
C PRO A 73 -22.30 -6.76 1.73
N ILE A 74 -20.98 -6.91 1.68
CA ILE A 74 -20.19 -7.00 0.46
C ILE A 74 -19.79 -8.45 0.24
N PRO A 75 -19.65 -8.90 -1.04
CA PRO A 75 -19.34 -10.31 -1.34
C PRO A 75 -18.06 -10.84 -0.69
N VAL A 76 -17.07 -9.98 -0.54
CA VAL A 76 -15.83 -10.26 0.19
C VAL A 76 -15.66 -9.14 1.21
N PRO A 77 -15.91 -9.40 2.49
CA PRO A 77 -15.73 -8.38 3.52
C PRO A 77 -14.25 -7.98 3.57
N PRO A 78 -13.94 -6.67 3.63
CA PRO A 78 -12.58 -6.24 3.87
C PRO A 78 -12.11 -6.71 5.25
N PRO A 79 -10.79 -6.77 5.48
CA PRO A 79 -10.23 -6.96 6.80
C PRO A 79 -10.81 -5.95 7.81
N PRO A 80 -10.76 -6.24 9.13
CA PRO A 80 -11.18 -5.28 10.14
C PRO A 80 -10.48 -3.95 9.92
N GLN A 81 -11.23 -2.90 10.10
CA GLN A 81 -10.82 -1.52 9.90
C GLN A 81 -10.80 -0.81 11.25
N CYS A 82 -10.41 0.47 11.25
CA CYS A 82 -10.47 1.27 12.47
C CYS A 82 -11.85 1.18 13.12
N ALA A 83 -11.92 0.68 14.35
CA ALA A 83 -13.10 0.87 15.15
C ALA A 83 -13.23 2.37 15.49
N PRO A 84 -14.40 3.00 15.30
CA PRO A 84 -14.57 4.43 15.64
C PRO A 84 -14.14 4.73 17.07
N GLU A 85 -14.39 3.81 18.00
CA GLU A 85 -14.07 3.94 19.41
C GLU A 85 -12.56 4.05 19.67
N ASP A 86 -11.73 3.37 18.87
CA ASP A 86 -10.26 3.42 19.00
C ASP A 86 -9.72 4.76 18.49
N ILE A 87 -10.30 5.28 17.42
CA ILE A 87 -9.94 6.60 16.89
C ILE A 87 -10.42 7.73 17.81
N GLU A 88 -11.63 7.63 18.37
CA GLU A 88 -12.17 8.65 19.28
C GLU A 88 -11.36 8.79 20.58
N ARG A 89 -10.68 7.73 21.00
CA ARG A 89 -9.74 7.75 22.15
C ARG A 89 -8.56 8.69 21.94
N LEU A 90 -8.19 9.00 20.71
CA LEU A 90 -7.05 9.88 20.39
C LEU A 90 -7.28 11.35 20.85
N ARG A 91 -8.52 11.75 21.18
CA ARG A 91 -8.90 13.08 21.68
C ARG A 91 -8.41 14.26 20.82
N VAL A 92 -8.30 14.02 19.53
CA VAL A 92 -7.94 15.02 18.51
C VAL A 92 -9.06 15.12 17.47
N PRO A 93 -9.13 16.18 16.66
CA PRO A 93 -10.06 16.24 15.54
C PRO A 93 -9.95 15.03 14.63
N THR A 94 -11.05 14.32 14.45
CA THR A 94 -11.13 13.13 13.60
C THR A 94 -12.20 13.30 12.53
N LYS A 95 -12.04 12.62 11.39
CA LYS A 95 -13.04 12.55 10.34
C LYS A 95 -13.15 11.11 9.81
N ALA A 96 -14.33 10.52 9.98
CA ALA A 96 -14.67 9.27 9.34
C ALA A 96 -14.91 9.48 7.83
N ILE A 97 -14.29 8.66 7.01
CA ILE A 97 -14.46 8.63 5.55
C ILE A 97 -15.22 7.37 5.20
N ALA A 98 -16.34 7.51 4.51
CA ALA A 98 -17.11 6.35 4.07
C ALA A 98 -16.29 5.47 3.13
N GLY A 99 -16.17 4.18 3.47
CA GLY A 99 -15.34 3.21 2.76
C GLY A 99 -16.09 2.39 1.70
N ILE A 100 -17.23 2.87 1.18
CA ILE A 100 -18.01 2.18 0.14
C ILE A 100 -18.56 3.20 -0.86
N PRO A 101 -18.48 2.88 -2.16
CA PRO A 101 -18.00 1.63 -2.74
C PRO A 101 -16.49 1.45 -2.69
N ASP A 102 -15.73 2.55 -2.49
CA ASP A 102 -14.27 2.58 -2.59
C ASP A 102 -13.66 2.96 -1.25
N LEU A 103 -12.54 2.34 -0.89
CA LEU A 103 -11.90 2.46 0.41
C LEU A 103 -11.04 3.74 0.52
N MET A 104 -11.04 4.37 1.68
CA MET A 104 -9.98 5.30 2.07
C MET A 104 -8.77 4.46 2.53
N HIS A 105 -7.94 4.04 1.59
CA HIS A 105 -6.89 3.03 1.81
C HIS A 105 -5.50 3.62 2.04
N HIS A 106 -5.41 4.92 2.37
CA HIS A 106 -4.15 5.56 2.76
C HIS A 106 -3.58 5.03 4.07
N LYS A 107 -2.27 5.11 4.20
CA LYS A 107 -1.49 4.82 5.41
C LYS A 107 -0.35 5.84 5.50
N TYR A 108 -0.70 7.12 5.59
CA TYR A 108 0.32 8.15 5.67
C TYR A 108 0.12 9.10 6.86
N ALA A 109 1.21 9.70 7.29
CA ALA A 109 1.24 10.83 8.19
C ALA A 109 2.07 11.97 7.60
N LEU A 110 1.57 13.19 7.73
CA LEU A 110 2.24 14.44 7.34
C LEU A 110 2.66 15.17 8.58
N ARG A 111 3.93 15.46 8.72
CA ARG A 111 4.48 16.25 9.81
C ARG A 111 4.93 17.61 9.32
N ASP A 112 4.35 18.68 9.92
CA ASP A 112 4.75 20.07 9.71
C ASP A 112 4.70 20.54 8.24
N SER A 113 3.88 19.92 7.40
CA SER A 113 3.87 20.11 5.93
C SER A 113 5.26 20.00 5.29
N ALA A 114 6.18 19.26 5.90
CA ALA A 114 7.57 19.13 5.50
C ALA A 114 8.05 17.70 5.37
N SER A 115 7.45 16.76 6.12
CA SER A 115 7.85 15.35 6.14
C SER A 115 6.66 14.45 5.90
N VAL A 116 6.87 13.36 5.17
CA VAL A 116 5.86 12.35 4.85
C VAL A 116 6.33 10.98 5.36
N TRP A 117 5.49 10.32 6.15
CA TRP A 117 5.53 8.89 6.39
C TRP A 117 4.48 8.24 5.50
N THR A 118 4.85 7.26 4.69
CA THR A 118 3.91 6.53 3.84
C THR A 118 4.40 5.11 3.55
N GLY A 119 3.60 4.30 2.88
CA GLY A 119 3.98 2.94 2.48
C GLY A 119 2.78 2.01 2.39
N SER A 120 3.06 0.73 2.52
CA SER A 120 2.03 -0.31 2.39
C SER A 120 1.47 -0.78 3.73
N THR A 121 2.17 -0.53 4.83
CA THR A 121 1.84 -1.09 6.15
C THR A 121 0.66 -0.37 6.80
N ASN A 122 -0.34 -1.13 7.24
CA ASN A 122 -1.36 -0.66 8.16
C ASN A 122 -0.73 -0.37 9.53
N TRP A 123 -1.45 0.35 10.38
CA TRP A 123 -1.00 0.59 11.74
C TRP A 123 -1.58 -0.49 12.66
N THR A 124 -1.06 -1.71 12.48
CA THR A 124 -1.48 -2.89 13.22
C THR A 124 -0.26 -3.72 13.60
N ASP A 125 -0.30 -4.40 14.75
CA ASP A 125 0.80 -5.25 15.20
C ASP A 125 1.10 -6.37 14.20
N ASP A 126 0.07 -6.92 13.57
CA ASP A 126 0.22 -7.95 12.54
C ASP A 126 0.93 -7.42 11.29
N SER A 127 0.55 -6.23 10.82
CA SER A 127 1.23 -5.60 9.67
C SER A 127 2.70 -5.31 9.93
N TRP A 128 3.06 -5.10 11.20
CA TRP A 128 4.43 -4.79 11.59
C TRP A 128 5.27 -6.04 11.90
N SER A 129 4.65 -7.19 12.14
CA SER A 129 5.36 -8.41 12.55
C SER A 129 5.15 -9.62 11.63
N ARG A 130 4.00 -9.72 10.95
CA ARG A 130 3.57 -10.92 10.24
C ARG A 130 3.39 -10.73 8.73
N GLU A 131 3.54 -9.52 8.23
CA GLU A 131 3.38 -9.21 6.82
C GLU A 131 4.70 -8.77 6.18
N GLU A 132 4.81 -8.99 4.87
CA GLU A 132 5.76 -8.25 4.04
C GLU A 132 5.19 -6.87 3.76
N ASN A 133 5.96 -5.83 4.05
CA ASN A 133 5.55 -4.45 3.87
C ASN A 133 6.72 -3.54 3.47
N VAL A 134 6.41 -2.30 3.11
CA VAL A 134 7.38 -1.23 2.86
C VAL A 134 6.92 0.07 3.52
N ILE A 135 7.86 0.77 4.11
CA ILE A 135 7.69 2.10 4.70
C ILE A 135 8.65 3.06 4.02
N ALA A 136 8.18 4.25 3.68
CA ALA A 136 9.00 5.36 3.21
C ALA A 136 8.83 6.59 4.10
N VAL A 137 9.92 7.17 4.54
CA VAL A 137 9.97 8.45 5.25
C VAL A 137 10.75 9.44 4.39
N VAL A 138 10.10 10.55 4.05
CA VAL A 138 10.66 11.54 3.14
C VAL A 138 10.56 12.93 3.76
N ASP A 139 11.70 13.56 3.98
CA ASP A 139 11.79 14.95 4.39
C ASP A 139 11.91 15.82 3.12
N SER A 140 10.79 16.39 2.67
CA SER A 140 10.69 17.26 1.50
C SER A 140 9.41 18.07 1.57
N PRO A 141 9.49 19.39 1.81
CA PRO A 141 8.32 20.27 1.82
C PRO A 141 7.55 20.25 0.49
N GLU A 142 8.25 20.09 -0.63
CA GLU A 142 7.64 20.04 -1.95
C GLU A 142 6.82 18.77 -2.15
N LEU A 143 7.35 17.60 -1.73
CA LEU A 143 6.60 16.35 -1.72
C LEU A 143 5.43 16.40 -0.72
N ALA A 144 5.68 16.87 0.51
CA ALA A 144 4.67 16.99 1.54
C ALA A 144 3.50 17.88 1.12
N ARG A 145 3.75 18.93 0.33
CA ARG A 145 2.69 19.77 -0.24
C ARG A 145 1.70 18.97 -1.10
N ALA A 146 2.17 18.02 -1.90
CA ALA A 146 1.27 17.17 -2.70
C ALA A 146 0.36 16.32 -1.82
N PHE A 147 0.92 15.72 -0.76
CA PHE A 147 0.14 14.97 0.23
C PHE A 147 -0.83 15.87 1.02
N THR A 148 -0.42 17.09 1.36
CA THR A 148 -1.31 18.07 2.02
C THR A 148 -2.51 18.39 1.12
N LEU A 149 -2.31 18.58 -0.19
CA LEU A 149 -3.41 18.85 -1.12
C LEU A 149 -4.40 17.67 -1.21
N ASP A 150 -3.90 16.45 -1.19
CA ASP A 150 -4.73 15.25 -1.15
C ASP A 150 -5.50 15.13 0.17
N PHE A 151 -4.80 15.32 1.31
CA PHE A 151 -5.42 15.30 2.63
C PHE A 151 -6.55 16.35 2.77
N GLU A 152 -6.33 17.56 2.26
CA GLU A 152 -7.35 18.62 2.28
C GLU A 152 -8.59 18.27 1.45
N GLN A 153 -8.42 17.59 0.30
CA GLN A 153 -9.57 17.08 -0.48
C GLN A 153 -10.35 16.06 0.35
N LEU A 154 -9.66 15.10 0.96
CA LEU A 154 -10.25 14.08 1.81
C LEU A 154 -10.94 14.69 3.04
N TRP A 155 -10.25 15.63 3.71
CA TRP A 155 -10.78 16.30 4.89
C TRP A 155 -11.99 17.18 4.58
N ALA A 156 -12.02 17.86 3.45
CA ALA A 156 -13.13 18.71 3.04
C ALA A 156 -14.35 17.88 2.61
N SER A 157 -14.16 16.89 1.72
CA SER A 157 -15.28 16.11 1.17
C SER A 157 -15.87 15.11 2.18
N GLY A 158 -15.00 14.41 2.94
CA GLY A 158 -15.41 13.24 3.72
C GLY A 158 -15.78 12.02 2.86
N ASP A 159 -15.35 12.01 1.60
CA ASP A 159 -15.66 11.00 0.59
C ASP A 159 -14.40 10.70 -0.24
N VAL A 160 -14.27 9.46 -0.69
CA VAL A 160 -13.15 8.99 -1.52
C VAL A 160 -13.27 9.52 -2.96
N ALA A 161 -14.47 9.52 -3.54
CA ALA A 161 -14.71 9.79 -4.96
C ALA A 161 -14.16 11.16 -5.43
N ASP A 162 -14.10 12.14 -4.53
CA ASP A 162 -13.67 13.49 -4.85
C ASP A 162 -12.19 13.79 -4.50
N THR A 163 -11.41 12.78 -4.17
CA THR A 163 -10.00 12.89 -3.76
C THR A 163 -9.00 12.45 -4.83
N GLY A 164 -7.71 12.53 -4.54
CA GLY A 164 -6.67 12.13 -5.45
C GLY A 164 -6.48 13.06 -6.66
N LYS A 165 -7.13 14.21 -6.69
CA LYS A 165 -7.06 15.20 -7.81
C LYS A 165 -5.85 16.10 -7.67
N VAL A 166 -4.68 15.51 -7.43
CA VAL A 166 -3.39 16.20 -7.30
C VAL A 166 -2.52 15.79 -8.49
N GLU A 167 -2.16 16.77 -9.34
CA GLU A 167 -1.34 16.52 -10.51
C GLU A 167 -0.01 15.85 -10.12
N PRO A 168 0.35 14.70 -10.72
CA PRO A 168 1.57 13.97 -10.36
C PRO A 168 2.81 14.66 -10.95
N ARG A 169 3.29 15.72 -10.28
CA ARG A 169 4.50 16.45 -10.68
C ARG A 169 5.73 15.82 -10.04
N PRO A 170 6.82 15.63 -10.82
CA PRO A 170 8.07 15.18 -10.24
C PRO A 170 8.68 16.27 -9.35
N VAL A 171 9.23 15.85 -8.22
CA VAL A 171 10.01 16.69 -7.31
C VAL A 171 11.38 16.07 -7.14
N GLU A 172 12.39 16.88 -6.81
CA GLU A 172 13.72 16.39 -6.46
C GLU A 172 13.83 16.23 -4.94
N VAL A 173 14.26 15.06 -4.50
CA VAL A 173 14.49 14.73 -3.09
C VAL A 173 15.88 14.11 -2.95
N ASP A 174 16.81 14.77 -2.28
CA ASP A 174 18.19 14.29 -2.09
C ASP A 174 18.90 13.89 -3.41
N GLY A 175 18.64 14.62 -4.49
CA GLY A 175 19.21 14.34 -5.82
C GLY A 175 18.46 13.25 -6.60
N VAL A 176 17.36 12.73 -6.08
CA VAL A 176 16.54 11.68 -6.68
C VAL A 176 15.21 12.26 -7.15
N VAL A 177 14.76 11.88 -8.35
CA VAL A 177 13.43 12.29 -8.86
C VAL A 177 12.36 11.42 -8.25
N VAL A 178 11.42 12.03 -7.52
CA VAL A 178 10.25 11.39 -6.90
C VAL A 178 8.98 12.02 -7.46
N ARG A 179 8.00 11.20 -7.84
CA ARG A 179 6.70 11.67 -8.30
C ARG A 179 5.60 11.03 -7.46
N PRO A 180 4.83 11.82 -6.70
CA PRO A 180 3.66 11.32 -5.98
C PRO A 180 2.48 11.13 -6.93
N TRP A 181 1.75 10.04 -6.73
CA TRP A 181 0.50 9.72 -7.41
C TRP A 181 -0.59 9.50 -6.38
N PHE A 182 -1.80 9.95 -6.67
CA PHE A 182 -2.96 9.75 -5.79
C PHE A 182 -4.15 9.21 -6.59
N CYS A 183 -4.84 8.26 -5.99
CA CYS A 183 -6.09 7.69 -6.50
C CYS A 183 -7.26 8.20 -5.63
N PRO A 184 -8.49 8.19 -6.15
CA PRO A 184 -8.89 7.76 -7.49
C PRO A 184 -8.57 8.77 -8.61
N GLY A 185 -8.33 10.06 -8.31
CA GLY A 185 -8.19 11.11 -9.32
C GLY A 185 -7.22 10.79 -10.45
N TYR A 186 -6.12 10.08 -10.15
CA TYR A 186 -5.13 9.62 -11.15
C TYR A 186 -4.93 8.10 -11.15
N GLY A 187 -5.87 7.31 -10.64
CA GLY A 187 -5.71 5.85 -10.50
C GLY A 187 -5.51 5.12 -11.82
N ASP A 188 -6.33 5.40 -12.84
CA ASP A 188 -6.19 4.82 -14.18
C ASP A 188 -4.83 5.23 -14.81
N ALA A 189 -4.48 6.52 -14.72
CA ALA A 189 -3.22 7.02 -15.23
C ALA A 189 -2.01 6.38 -14.53
N LEU A 190 -2.09 6.09 -13.23
CA LEU A 190 -1.07 5.38 -12.47
C LEU A 190 -0.90 3.94 -12.95
N SER A 191 -1.99 3.18 -13.13
CA SER A 191 -1.93 1.82 -13.68
C SER A 191 -1.25 1.79 -15.05
N HIS A 192 -1.60 2.71 -15.93
CA HIS A 192 -0.95 2.86 -17.24
C HIS A 192 0.52 3.30 -17.12
N ARG A 193 0.86 4.13 -16.13
CA ARG A 193 2.24 4.55 -15.87
C ARG A 193 3.11 3.38 -15.42
N ILE A 194 2.61 2.55 -14.49
CA ILE A 194 3.29 1.33 -14.05
C ILE A 194 3.45 0.35 -15.22
N ALA A 195 2.37 0.10 -15.96
CA ALA A 195 2.42 -0.76 -17.16
C ALA A 195 3.46 -0.28 -18.17
N LYS A 196 3.52 1.04 -18.43
CA LYS A 196 4.51 1.64 -19.32
C LYS A 196 5.95 1.45 -18.82
N ALA A 197 6.20 1.54 -17.51
CA ALA A 197 7.52 1.28 -16.94
C ALA A 197 7.91 -0.19 -17.12
N ILE A 198 7.00 -1.12 -16.83
CA ILE A 198 7.19 -2.57 -17.04
C ILE A 198 7.47 -2.87 -18.51
N GLY A 199 6.66 -2.36 -19.45
CA GLY A 199 6.83 -2.60 -20.88
C GLY A 199 8.10 -1.98 -21.48
N ARG A 200 8.74 -1.03 -20.80
CA ARG A 200 10.00 -0.40 -21.21
C ARG A 200 11.24 -1.02 -20.56
N ALA A 201 11.05 -1.87 -19.56
CA ALA A 201 12.15 -2.52 -18.88
C ALA A 201 13.00 -3.33 -19.87
N LYS A 202 14.32 -3.32 -19.64
CA LYS A 202 15.30 -4.02 -20.48
C LYS A 202 16.03 -5.13 -19.74
N ARG A 203 16.10 -5.06 -18.41
CA ARG A 203 16.85 -5.97 -17.57
C ARG A 203 15.94 -6.82 -16.69
N ARG A 204 15.14 -6.16 -15.87
CA ARG A 204 14.33 -6.84 -14.85
C ARG A 204 13.03 -6.11 -14.52
N VAL A 205 12.05 -6.91 -14.08
CA VAL A 205 10.85 -6.46 -13.37
C VAL A 205 10.73 -7.30 -12.10
N ARG A 206 10.57 -6.64 -10.94
CA ARG A 206 10.33 -7.28 -9.65
C ARG A 206 9.07 -6.70 -9.01
N ILE A 207 8.18 -7.57 -8.55
CA ILE A 207 6.88 -7.17 -8.00
C ILE A 207 6.60 -7.92 -6.70
N CYS A 208 6.27 -7.18 -5.65
CA CYS A 208 5.49 -7.65 -4.51
C CYS A 208 4.15 -6.93 -4.53
N SER A 209 3.05 -7.68 -4.61
CA SER A 209 1.69 -7.13 -4.53
C SER A 209 0.72 -8.23 -4.09
N PRO A 210 -0.23 -7.96 -3.19
CA PRO A 210 -1.20 -8.99 -2.80
C PRO A 210 -1.87 -9.63 -4.00
N VAL A 211 -2.27 -8.80 -4.98
CA VAL A 211 -2.88 -9.22 -6.25
C VAL A 211 -2.28 -8.43 -7.42
N ILE A 212 -2.37 -8.97 -8.63
CA ILE A 212 -1.98 -8.30 -9.88
C ILE A 212 -3.14 -8.44 -10.86
N THR A 213 -4.11 -7.54 -10.76
CA THR A 213 -5.41 -7.64 -11.44
C THR A 213 -5.82 -6.37 -12.20
N ALA A 214 -5.05 -5.27 -12.07
CA ALA A 214 -5.21 -4.07 -12.91
C ALA A 214 -4.94 -4.44 -14.37
N ALA A 215 -5.89 -4.17 -15.24
CA ALA A 215 -5.85 -4.64 -16.63
C ALA A 215 -4.60 -4.18 -17.41
N PRO A 216 -4.18 -2.90 -17.37
CA PRO A 216 -2.97 -2.45 -18.06
C PRO A 216 -1.71 -3.17 -17.59
N VAL A 217 -1.58 -3.36 -16.27
CA VAL A 217 -0.40 -4.01 -15.66
C VAL A 217 -0.38 -5.50 -16.00
N LEU A 218 -1.50 -6.21 -15.82
CA LEU A 218 -1.60 -7.64 -16.07
C LEU A 218 -1.34 -7.98 -17.54
N ALA A 219 -1.95 -7.22 -18.46
CA ALA A 219 -1.75 -7.43 -19.90
C ALA A 219 -0.28 -7.16 -20.32
N THR A 220 0.33 -6.12 -19.79
CA THR A 220 1.73 -5.79 -20.09
C THR A 220 2.68 -6.85 -19.54
N LEU A 221 2.45 -7.35 -18.32
CA LEU A 221 3.27 -8.44 -17.74
C LEU A 221 3.15 -9.72 -18.56
N ALA A 222 1.94 -10.09 -18.98
CA ALA A 222 1.74 -11.26 -19.83
C ALA A 222 2.52 -11.14 -21.15
N GLN A 223 2.53 -9.95 -21.78
CA GLN A 223 3.30 -9.69 -22.99
C GLN A 223 4.81 -9.75 -22.74
N VAL A 224 5.31 -9.11 -21.67
CA VAL A 224 6.75 -9.09 -21.33
C VAL A 224 7.25 -10.51 -21.02
N LEU A 225 6.44 -11.33 -20.34
CA LEU A 225 6.73 -12.74 -20.09
C LEU A 225 6.79 -13.55 -21.39
N ALA A 226 5.84 -13.33 -22.31
CA ALA A 226 5.81 -14.02 -23.61
C ALA A 226 7.02 -13.65 -24.47
N ASP A 227 7.48 -12.40 -24.44
CA ASP A 227 8.68 -11.95 -25.16
C ASP A 227 9.98 -12.56 -24.60
N GLY A 228 10.01 -12.94 -23.33
CA GLY A 228 11.11 -13.65 -22.68
C GLY A 228 12.45 -12.92 -22.61
N LYS A 229 12.46 -11.59 -22.86
CA LYS A 229 13.68 -10.78 -22.92
C LYS A 229 14.05 -10.11 -21.61
N VAL A 230 13.11 -10.00 -20.69
CA VAL A 230 13.23 -9.32 -19.40
C VAL A 230 13.08 -10.35 -18.30
N ASP A 231 13.94 -10.28 -17.29
CA ASP A 231 13.82 -11.11 -16.11
C ASP A 231 12.70 -10.60 -15.21
N VAL A 232 11.55 -11.32 -15.21
CA VAL A 232 10.35 -10.98 -14.44
C VAL A 232 10.18 -11.96 -13.30
N SER A 233 10.06 -11.48 -12.07
CA SER A 233 9.70 -12.32 -10.93
C SER A 233 9.05 -11.53 -9.81
N GLY A 234 8.46 -12.24 -8.82
CA GLY A 234 7.84 -11.57 -7.68
C GLY A 234 7.17 -12.50 -6.69
N ALA A 235 6.38 -11.90 -5.81
CA ALA A 235 5.55 -12.60 -4.85
C ALA A 235 4.14 -11.99 -4.80
N VAL A 236 3.16 -12.86 -4.60
CA VAL A 236 1.75 -12.53 -4.45
C VAL A 236 1.18 -13.20 -3.20
N ASP A 237 0.01 -12.74 -2.76
CA ASP A 237 -0.74 -13.45 -1.72
C ASP A 237 -1.53 -14.60 -2.34
N GLN A 238 -1.19 -15.84 -1.97
CA GLN A 238 -1.78 -17.04 -2.54
C GLN A 238 -3.28 -17.14 -2.23
N THR A 239 -3.69 -16.76 -1.02
CA THR A 239 -5.09 -16.82 -0.60
C THR A 239 -5.93 -15.83 -1.42
N GLN A 240 -5.45 -14.59 -1.57
CA GLN A 240 -6.16 -13.58 -2.37
C GLN A 240 -6.17 -13.89 -3.88
N ILE A 241 -5.11 -14.50 -4.41
CA ILE A 241 -5.12 -14.93 -5.83
C ILE A 241 -6.14 -16.07 -6.08
N GLU A 242 -6.33 -16.96 -5.12
CA GLU A 242 -7.39 -17.98 -5.19
C GLU A 242 -8.77 -17.35 -5.15
N GLU A 243 -9.00 -16.36 -4.28
CA GLU A 243 -10.24 -15.59 -4.23
C GLU A 243 -10.52 -14.86 -5.55
N VAL A 244 -9.51 -14.22 -6.14
CA VAL A 244 -9.62 -13.59 -7.47
C VAL A 244 -10.01 -14.61 -8.54
N ARG A 245 -9.38 -15.79 -8.58
CA ARG A 245 -9.74 -16.86 -9.50
C ARG A 245 -11.22 -17.25 -9.38
N ASP A 246 -11.69 -17.40 -8.15
CA ASP A 246 -13.06 -17.82 -7.86
C ASP A 246 -14.08 -16.73 -8.22
N GLN A 247 -13.77 -15.47 -7.94
CA GLN A 247 -14.59 -14.31 -8.36
C GLN A 247 -14.65 -14.14 -9.88
N TRP A 248 -13.53 -14.40 -10.57
CA TRP A 248 -13.44 -14.29 -12.03
C TRP A 248 -13.89 -15.55 -12.76
N GLY A 249 -14.40 -16.55 -12.08
CA GLY A 249 -14.84 -17.81 -12.64
C GLY A 249 -15.63 -17.68 -13.96
N PRO A 250 -16.06 -18.77 -14.60
CA PRO A 250 -16.52 -18.75 -16.01
C PRO A 250 -17.62 -17.75 -16.35
N THR A 251 -18.36 -17.27 -15.34
CA THR A 251 -19.48 -16.33 -15.50
C THR A 251 -19.19 -14.93 -14.93
N GLY A 252 -17.99 -14.70 -14.40
CA GLY A 252 -17.60 -13.41 -13.80
C GLY A 252 -17.39 -12.32 -14.86
N VAL A 253 -17.71 -11.07 -14.51
CA VAL A 253 -17.57 -9.90 -15.40
C VAL A 253 -16.12 -9.72 -15.87
N ALA A 254 -15.14 -10.11 -15.06
CA ALA A 254 -13.72 -10.00 -15.36
C ALA A 254 -13.10 -11.33 -15.85
N SER A 255 -13.91 -12.32 -16.22
CA SER A 255 -13.44 -13.65 -16.66
C SER A 255 -12.42 -13.60 -17.82
N TRP A 256 -12.50 -12.59 -18.67
CA TRP A 256 -11.55 -12.36 -19.77
C TRP A 256 -10.10 -12.10 -19.30
N LYS A 257 -9.88 -11.69 -18.03
CA LYS A 257 -8.56 -11.51 -17.44
C LYS A 257 -7.94 -12.82 -16.95
N LEU A 258 -8.75 -13.85 -16.70
CA LEU A 258 -8.29 -15.10 -16.10
C LEU A 258 -7.19 -15.80 -16.91
N PRO A 259 -7.25 -15.87 -18.26
CA PRO A 259 -6.14 -16.42 -19.05
C PRO A 259 -4.80 -15.69 -18.85
N LEU A 260 -4.85 -14.34 -18.71
CA LEU A 260 -3.63 -13.55 -18.47
C LEU A 260 -3.06 -13.80 -17.06
N LEU A 261 -3.93 -13.89 -16.06
CA LEU A 261 -3.54 -14.24 -14.69
C LEU A 261 -2.93 -15.64 -14.65
N ARG A 262 -3.52 -16.61 -15.34
CA ARG A 262 -2.95 -17.97 -15.47
C ARG A 262 -1.58 -17.94 -16.10
N GLN A 263 -1.41 -17.25 -17.22
CA GLN A 263 -0.11 -17.10 -17.88
C GLN A 263 0.96 -16.54 -16.92
N LEU A 264 0.58 -15.55 -16.10
CA LEU A 264 1.47 -14.96 -15.10
C LEU A 264 1.87 -15.97 -14.03
N ILE A 265 0.90 -16.64 -13.41
CA ILE A 265 1.13 -17.58 -12.30
C ILE A 265 1.79 -18.86 -12.79
N ASP A 266 1.33 -19.47 -13.89
CA ASP A 266 1.85 -20.71 -14.44
C ASP A 266 3.27 -20.53 -15.03
N SER A 267 3.74 -19.29 -15.20
CA SER A 267 5.14 -19.00 -15.56
C SER A 267 6.15 -19.55 -14.55
N GLY A 268 5.72 -19.86 -13.31
CA GLY A 268 6.58 -20.26 -12.20
C GLY A 268 7.52 -19.15 -11.69
N ARG A 269 7.31 -17.91 -12.14
CA ARG A 269 8.14 -16.75 -11.79
C ARG A 269 7.71 -16.08 -10.49
N PHE A 270 6.47 -16.34 -10.05
CA PHE A 270 5.90 -15.76 -8.84
C PHE A 270 5.78 -16.81 -7.73
N ALA A 271 6.17 -16.41 -6.51
CA ALA A 271 5.89 -17.18 -5.30
C ALA A 271 4.55 -16.75 -4.69
N GLY A 272 3.88 -17.64 -3.99
CA GLY A 272 2.61 -17.40 -3.31
C GLY A 272 2.74 -17.59 -1.80
N LYS A 273 2.69 -16.49 -1.03
CA LYS A 273 2.55 -16.59 0.42
C LYS A 273 1.11 -17.01 0.73
N ARG A 274 0.94 -18.12 1.40
CA ARG A 274 -0.38 -18.51 1.89
C ARG A 274 -0.67 -17.77 3.18
N SER A 275 -1.58 -16.83 3.10
CA SER A 275 -2.07 -16.10 4.25
C SER A 275 -3.27 -16.79 4.92
N THR A 276 -3.47 -16.48 6.18
CA THR A 276 -4.67 -16.88 6.94
C THR A 276 -5.89 -16.20 6.34
N PRO A 277 -6.95 -16.94 5.96
CA PRO A 277 -8.20 -16.32 5.52
C PRO A 277 -8.74 -15.37 6.58
N TRP A 278 -9.24 -14.23 6.14
CA TRP A 278 -9.79 -13.25 7.07
C TRP A 278 -10.93 -13.84 7.92
N GLY A 279 -10.93 -13.50 9.19
CA GLY A 279 -11.99 -13.82 10.15
C GLY A 279 -11.80 -13.03 11.44
N PRO A 280 -12.84 -12.84 12.26
CA PRO A 280 -12.72 -12.16 13.54
C PRO A 280 -11.68 -12.82 14.43
N GLY A 281 -10.67 -12.07 14.88
CA GLY A 281 -9.61 -12.56 15.77
C GLY A 281 -8.57 -13.45 15.08
N THR A 282 -8.53 -13.53 13.75
CA THR A 282 -7.45 -14.19 13.02
C THR A 282 -6.25 -13.25 12.85
N VAL A 283 -5.06 -13.85 12.79
CA VAL A 283 -3.83 -13.12 12.47
C VAL A 283 -3.83 -12.72 11.01
N HIS A 284 -3.48 -11.46 10.73
CA HIS A 284 -3.27 -10.99 9.37
C HIS A 284 -1.79 -11.18 9.03
N ASP A 285 -1.52 -12.09 8.11
CA ASP A 285 -0.17 -12.48 7.71
C ASP A 285 0.01 -12.44 6.18
N TYR A 286 -0.57 -11.39 5.55
CA TYR A 286 -0.59 -11.24 4.11
C TYR A 286 0.79 -10.96 3.50
N MET A 287 0.95 -11.34 2.23
CA MET A 287 1.96 -10.71 1.39
C MET A 287 1.43 -9.32 0.99
N HIS A 288 1.71 -8.32 1.83
CA HIS A 288 1.03 -7.02 1.80
C HIS A 288 1.87 -5.89 1.21
N ALA A 289 3.15 -6.11 0.89
CA ALA A 289 3.98 -5.11 0.22
C ALA A 289 3.39 -4.74 -1.16
N LYS A 290 3.47 -3.46 -1.50
CA LYS A 290 3.09 -2.94 -2.81
C LYS A 290 4.32 -2.26 -3.41
N ILE A 291 5.15 -3.08 -4.04
CA ILE A 291 6.41 -2.69 -4.65
C ILE A 291 6.43 -3.16 -6.11
N THR A 292 6.75 -2.26 -7.01
CA THR A 292 7.10 -2.60 -8.40
C THR A 292 8.43 -1.96 -8.74
N VAL A 293 9.41 -2.77 -9.15
CA VAL A 293 10.69 -2.33 -9.69
C VAL A 293 10.72 -2.65 -11.18
N ALA A 294 10.95 -1.66 -12.00
CA ALA A 294 11.16 -1.81 -13.44
C ALA A 294 12.49 -1.14 -13.83
N ASP A 295 13.54 -1.94 -14.02
CA ASP A 295 14.94 -1.52 -14.12
C ASP A 295 15.36 -0.62 -12.95
N ASP A 296 15.45 0.70 -13.14
CA ASP A 296 15.89 1.69 -12.15
C ASP A 296 14.73 2.56 -11.63
N VAL A 297 13.49 2.19 -11.96
CA VAL A 297 12.29 2.89 -11.50
C VAL A 297 11.56 2.03 -10.48
N VAL A 298 11.23 2.64 -9.35
CA VAL A 298 10.50 2.03 -8.25
C VAL A 298 9.12 2.67 -8.11
N PHE A 299 8.09 1.86 -7.89
CA PHE A 299 6.78 2.30 -7.40
C PHE A 299 6.53 1.62 -6.06
N LEU A 300 6.22 2.41 -5.04
CA LEU A 300 5.87 1.92 -3.71
C LEU A 300 4.80 2.81 -3.06
N GLY A 301 3.96 2.23 -2.21
CA GLY A 301 2.90 2.96 -1.53
C GLY A 301 1.79 2.04 -1.02
N SER A 302 0.56 2.55 -1.01
CA SER A 302 -0.60 1.80 -0.54
C SER A 302 -1.35 1.03 -1.66
N PHE A 303 -1.06 1.33 -2.92
CA PHE A 303 -1.79 0.91 -4.10
C PHE A 303 -1.63 -0.58 -4.42
N ASN A 304 -2.71 -1.34 -4.26
CA ASN A 304 -2.79 -2.68 -4.84
C ASN A 304 -2.88 -2.60 -6.37
N LEU A 305 -2.16 -3.46 -7.07
CA LEU A 305 -2.22 -3.53 -8.54
C LEU A 305 -3.57 -4.12 -9.00
N SER A 306 -4.67 -3.42 -8.70
CA SER A 306 -6.04 -3.86 -8.94
C SER A 306 -6.93 -2.72 -9.43
N HIS A 307 -8.07 -3.07 -10.02
CA HIS A 307 -9.09 -2.07 -10.38
C HIS A 307 -9.65 -1.35 -9.15
N SER A 308 -9.86 -2.06 -8.04
CA SER A 308 -10.26 -1.41 -6.78
C SER A 308 -9.20 -0.43 -6.29
N GLY A 309 -7.89 -0.73 -6.45
CA GLY A 309 -6.84 0.22 -6.15
C GLY A 309 -6.92 1.50 -6.99
N GLU A 310 -7.35 1.41 -8.26
CA GLU A 310 -7.55 2.59 -9.10
C GLU A 310 -8.66 3.51 -8.59
N GLN A 311 -9.65 2.95 -7.87
CA GLN A 311 -10.85 3.65 -7.40
C GLN A 311 -10.75 4.06 -5.91
N ASN A 312 -9.98 3.35 -5.11
CA ASN A 312 -9.73 3.70 -3.70
C ASN A 312 -8.95 5.00 -3.57
N ALA A 313 -9.00 5.63 -2.38
CA ALA A 313 -8.01 6.66 -2.03
C ALA A 313 -6.67 5.96 -1.69
N GLU A 314 -5.72 6.08 -2.59
CA GLU A 314 -4.38 5.45 -2.52
C GLU A 314 -3.30 6.46 -2.83
N ASN A 315 -2.07 6.18 -2.39
CA ASN A 315 -0.90 6.94 -2.80
C ASN A 315 0.25 6.03 -3.26
N VAL A 316 1.04 6.53 -4.21
CA VAL A 316 2.24 5.86 -4.71
C VAL A 316 3.34 6.88 -4.91
N LEU A 317 4.55 6.53 -4.52
CA LEU A 317 5.77 7.22 -4.91
C LEU A 317 6.40 6.48 -6.11
N GLU A 318 6.54 7.16 -7.24
CA GLU A 318 7.37 6.75 -8.36
C GLU A 318 8.76 7.37 -8.15
N ILE A 319 9.78 6.54 -7.99
CA ILE A 319 11.13 6.94 -7.59
C ILE A 319 12.12 6.49 -8.66
N HIS A 320 12.94 7.41 -9.17
CA HIS A 320 13.97 7.11 -10.16
C HIS A 320 15.34 7.05 -9.46
N ASP A 321 15.65 5.91 -8.86
CA ASP A 321 16.86 5.68 -8.06
C ASP A 321 17.39 4.25 -8.30
N PRO A 322 18.53 4.11 -9.01
CA PRO A 322 19.12 2.80 -9.29
C PRO A 322 19.53 2.02 -8.03
N GLU A 323 19.99 2.71 -6.98
CA GLU A 323 20.43 2.06 -5.73
C GLU A 323 19.22 1.52 -4.95
N LEU A 324 18.19 2.32 -4.81
CA LEU A 324 16.93 1.89 -4.21
C LEU A 324 16.29 0.74 -5.01
N ALA A 325 16.31 0.84 -6.35
CA ALA A 325 15.77 -0.19 -7.23
C ALA A 325 16.50 -1.53 -7.06
N GLU A 326 17.85 -1.52 -6.93
CA GLU A 326 18.63 -2.73 -6.65
C GLU A 326 18.29 -3.33 -5.29
N ARG A 327 18.21 -2.49 -4.27
CA ARG A 327 17.89 -2.91 -2.90
C ARG A 327 16.49 -3.51 -2.79
N LEU A 328 15.49 -2.88 -3.43
CA LEU A 328 14.11 -3.40 -3.43
C LEU A 328 13.95 -4.62 -4.34
N ALA A 329 14.69 -4.71 -5.44
CA ALA A 329 14.71 -5.94 -6.25
C ALA A 329 15.26 -7.12 -5.43
N THR A 330 16.34 -6.92 -4.67
CA THR A 330 16.90 -7.92 -3.75
C THR A 330 15.89 -8.32 -2.67
N PHE A 331 15.16 -7.35 -2.11
CA PHE A 331 14.09 -7.65 -1.15
C PHE A 331 13.00 -8.53 -1.77
N VAL A 332 12.51 -8.19 -2.96
CA VAL A 332 11.49 -9.00 -3.68
C VAL A 332 12.00 -10.41 -3.96
N ASP A 333 13.24 -10.56 -4.40
CA ASP A 333 13.85 -11.87 -4.64
C ASP A 333 13.99 -12.68 -3.34
N SER A 334 14.31 -12.02 -2.20
CA SER A 334 14.34 -12.64 -0.88
C SER A 334 12.95 -13.11 -0.44
N VAL A 335 11.93 -12.28 -0.58
CA VAL A 335 10.53 -12.65 -0.28
C VAL A 335 10.09 -13.82 -1.14
N ARG A 336 10.37 -13.76 -2.45
CA ARG A 336 10.08 -14.86 -3.37
C ARG A 336 10.74 -16.17 -2.94
N GLY A 337 11.96 -16.12 -2.44
CA GLY A 337 12.71 -17.30 -1.97
C GLY A 337 12.14 -17.94 -0.70
N ARG A 338 11.26 -17.26 0.03
CA ARG A 338 10.65 -17.78 1.27
C ARG A 338 9.42 -18.64 1.03
N TYR A 339 8.75 -18.51 -0.11
CA TYR A 339 7.44 -19.11 -0.36
C TYR A 339 7.46 -20.01 -1.59
N PRO A 340 6.57 -21.02 -1.65
CA PRO A 340 6.45 -21.89 -2.80
C PRO A 340 5.97 -21.12 -4.03
N PRO A 341 6.13 -21.66 -5.24
CA PRO A 341 5.52 -21.09 -6.44
C PRO A 341 4.02 -20.88 -6.27
N ALA A 342 3.52 -19.73 -6.71
CA ALA A 342 2.10 -19.44 -6.73
C ALA A 342 1.36 -20.40 -7.68
N SER A 343 0.10 -20.71 -7.39
CA SER A 343 -0.71 -21.65 -8.17
C SER A 343 -2.17 -21.18 -8.23
N LEU A 344 -2.80 -21.41 -9.37
CA LEU A 344 -4.25 -21.25 -9.56
C LEU A 344 -5.00 -22.57 -9.56
N GLU A 345 -4.29 -23.70 -9.39
CA GLU A 345 -4.94 -25.01 -9.33
C GLU A 345 -5.74 -25.14 -8.03
N PRO A 346 -6.98 -25.69 -8.11
CA PRO A 346 -7.73 -26.04 -6.91
C PRO A 346 -6.93 -27.03 -6.08
N ARG A 347 -6.88 -26.88 -4.79
CA ARG A 347 -6.38 -27.94 -3.93
C ARG A 347 -7.38 -29.10 -3.96
N GLY A 348 -6.86 -30.28 -4.31
CA GLY A 348 -7.58 -31.54 -4.20
C GLY A 348 -7.92 -31.88 -2.75
#